data_0c4ef9ceda983a062ccacc60125df85c
#
_entry.id   0c4ef9ceda983a062ccacc60125df85c
#
_cell.length_a   1.000
_cell.length_b   1.000
_cell.length_c   1.000
_cell.angle_alpha   90.00
_cell.angle_beta   90.00
_cell.angle_gamma   90.00
#
_symmetry.space_group_name_H-M   'P 1'
#
loop_
_entity.id
_entity.type
_entity.pdbx_description
1 polymer ?
#
loop_
_entity_poly.entity_id
_entity_poly.type
_entity_poly.pdbx_seq_one_letter_code
_entity_poly.pdbx_strand_id
1 'polypeptide(L)'
;MRICLVTPFAWSVPHDVNDHVAGVAAELRELGHSVTVLAPSSRAADLRAGRQSLLGDADDDVIAIGPAVPISRRSSMGVPVGWRANLSVALSRGGYDVVHGFEPALPSLSYLALRSAQTIAVASFFSPERLGYPPAKAQRAKLLGRIDALVASSEEVAAAAEERFPGDYRIVSPGVDTSLFRPARKSQEIVLEWRGLERPVARGVIRMLDELPGWELTLLRTRPLSGRPYVPRRFVARVHSRLGRDTATRAAALAEAAIYVPAIEGSQRLRLEADASGAPSADPPGVETQPELAAAAVARLAEHSDLRERLGAEARSRAEGQSYAAVAADLDGLYRSLARRRRPRRDEDPLAGRPWITCDLHMHTSWSHDCSIQVEELLEHAETIGLGAIAVTDHNRLGGAQEAVELARGRDLVVIPGEEVKTDTQGEVIGLFLREEIPRGLSFADTIAAIRAQDGLVYLPHPFDRRHAIPDARTLHRHLADIDVFEVYNARLIRESFNDEALRFARKYGLTMGAGSDAHVLLGVGAGAVKMRAFDGPEEFLVSLRGAEILRRPKSLIVQQVQKWAAQAKERVR
;
A
#
# COMPACT_ATOMS: atom_id res chain seq x y z
N MET A 1 -7.40 -13.94 -10.55
CA MET A 1 -7.55 -13.26 -9.24
C MET A 1 -8.76 -12.32 -9.32
N ARG A 2 -9.37 -12.01 -8.19
CA ARG A 2 -10.39 -10.94 -8.09
C ARG A 2 -9.70 -9.66 -7.64
N ILE A 3 -9.68 -8.65 -8.49
CA ILE A 3 -8.93 -7.40 -8.29
C ILE A 3 -9.91 -6.23 -8.16
N CYS A 4 -9.71 -5.41 -7.13
CA CYS A 4 -10.45 -4.18 -6.92
C CYS A 4 -9.51 -2.99 -7.17
N LEU A 5 -9.76 -2.22 -8.20
CA LEU A 5 -9.07 -0.96 -8.47
C LEU A 5 -9.90 0.20 -7.91
N VAL A 6 -9.28 1.11 -7.18
CA VAL A 6 -10.00 2.21 -6.50
C VAL A 6 -9.41 3.55 -6.90
N THR A 7 -10.21 4.41 -7.53
CA THR A 7 -9.82 5.77 -7.89
C THR A 7 -10.49 6.82 -6.99
N PRO A 8 -9.80 7.92 -6.64
CA PRO A 8 -10.37 9.02 -5.87
C PRO A 8 -11.23 9.97 -6.69
N PHE A 9 -11.12 9.91 -8.03
CA PHE A 9 -11.73 10.88 -8.94
C PHE A 9 -13.08 10.40 -9.44
N ALA A 10 -14.00 11.36 -9.66
CA ALA A 10 -15.32 11.06 -10.19
C ALA A 10 -15.22 10.34 -11.55
N TRP A 11 -15.76 9.13 -11.65
CA TRP A 11 -15.72 8.34 -12.90
C TRP A 11 -16.44 9.02 -14.05
N SER A 12 -17.47 9.80 -13.73
CA SER A 12 -18.25 10.58 -14.67
C SER A 12 -17.54 11.80 -15.28
N VAL A 13 -16.33 12.09 -14.82
CA VAL A 13 -15.52 13.24 -15.26
C VAL A 13 -14.19 12.75 -15.81
N PRO A 14 -13.78 13.16 -17.03
CA PRO A 14 -12.49 12.79 -17.59
C PRO A 14 -11.34 13.19 -16.66
N HIS A 15 -10.47 12.23 -16.34
CA HIS A 15 -9.30 12.42 -15.50
C HIS A 15 -8.21 11.43 -15.84
N ASP A 16 -6.96 11.87 -15.90
CA ASP A 16 -5.81 11.05 -16.33
C ASP A 16 -5.68 9.74 -15.55
N VAL A 17 -5.88 9.78 -14.23
CA VAL A 17 -5.85 8.58 -13.39
C VAL A 17 -7.02 7.64 -13.70
N ASN A 18 -8.22 8.15 -13.97
CA ASN A 18 -9.38 7.31 -14.31
C ASN A 18 -9.17 6.59 -15.65
N ASP A 19 -8.61 7.29 -16.63
CA ASP A 19 -8.31 6.70 -17.95
C ASP A 19 -7.20 5.63 -17.84
N HIS A 20 -6.18 5.88 -16.99
CA HIS A 20 -5.19 4.87 -16.67
C HIS A 20 -5.82 3.64 -15.98
N VAL A 21 -6.66 3.86 -14.98
CA VAL A 21 -7.38 2.77 -14.27
C VAL A 21 -8.25 1.98 -15.22
N ALA A 22 -8.95 2.66 -16.14
CA ALA A 22 -9.81 2.00 -17.15
C ALA A 22 -9.00 1.12 -18.11
N GLY A 23 -7.89 1.65 -18.65
CA GLY A 23 -7.02 0.90 -19.55
C GLY A 23 -6.38 -0.32 -18.88
N VAL A 24 -5.84 -0.12 -17.67
CA VAL A 24 -5.27 -1.22 -16.87
C VAL A 24 -6.33 -2.27 -16.51
N ALA A 25 -7.56 -1.84 -16.16
CA ALA A 25 -8.64 -2.77 -15.83
C ALA A 25 -9.01 -3.64 -17.04
N ALA A 26 -9.06 -3.06 -18.24
CA ALA A 26 -9.36 -3.81 -19.47
C ALA A 26 -8.30 -4.88 -19.73
N GLU A 27 -7.02 -4.51 -19.69
CA GLU A 27 -5.91 -5.45 -19.94
C GLU A 27 -5.79 -6.54 -18.87
N LEU A 28 -6.04 -6.20 -17.59
CA LEU A 28 -6.08 -7.22 -16.53
C LEU A 28 -7.21 -8.22 -16.73
N ARG A 29 -8.35 -7.81 -17.33
CA ARG A 29 -9.42 -8.75 -17.72
C ARG A 29 -8.98 -9.65 -18.86
N GLU A 30 -8.27 -9.13 -19.85
CA GLU A 30 -7.68 -9.93 -20.93
C GLU A 30 -6.67 -10.95 -20.40
N LEU A 31 -5.97 -10.63 -19.30
CA LEU A 31 -5.11 -11.59 -18.58
C LEU A 31 -5.88 -12.62 -17.73
N GLY A 32 -7.22 -12.62 -17.79
CA GLY A 32 -8.08 -13.60 -17.12
C GLY A 32 -8.40 -13.27 -15.66
N HIS A 33 -8.27 -12.01 -15.24
CA HIS A 33 -8.67 -11.57 -13.90
C HIS A 33 -10.11 -11.06 -13.88
N SER A 34 -10.83 -11.25 -12.77
CA SER A 34 -12.07 -10.54 -12.48
C SER A 34 -11.71 -9.18 -11.88
N VAL A 35 -12.02 -8.09 -12.58
CA VAL A 35 -11.60 -6.73 -12.17
C VAL A 35 -12.82 -5.84 -11.98
N THR A 36 -12.97 -5.30 -10.77
CA THR A 36 -13.99 -4.29 -10.43
C THR A 36 -13.33 -2.96 -10.13
N VAL A 37 -13.85 -1.88 -10.68
CA VAL A 37 -13.41 -0.51 -10.38
C VAL A 37 -14.38 0.13 -9.38
N LEU A 38 -13.87 0.62 -8.26
CA LEU A 38 -14.64 1.44 -7.31
C LEU A 38 -14.28 2.91 -7.48
N ALA A 39 -15.27 3.74 -7.73
CA ALA A 39 -15.10 5.17 -7.95
C ALA A 39 -16.26 5.98 -7.37
N PRO A 40 -16.08 7.27 -7.08
CA PRO A 40 -17.20 8.20 -6.90
C PRO A 40 -17.80 8.58 -8.25
N SER A 41 -19.05 9.06 -8.29
CA SER A 41 -19.66 9.62 -9.50
C SER A 41 -20.47 10.88 -9.19
N SER A 42 -20.56 11.78 -10.17
CA SER A 42 -21.45 12.95 -10.13
C SER A 42 -22.79 12.71 -10.86
N ARG A 43 -22.97 11.56 -11.52
CA ARG A 43 -24.18 11.21 -12.26
C ARG A 43 -25.13 10.37 -11.42
N ALA A 44 -26.39 10.77 -11.32
CA ALA A 44 -27.40 10.05 -10.57
C ALA A 44 -27.69 8.64 -11.12
N ALA A 45 -27.50 8.42 -12.43
CA ALA A 45 -27.64 7.12 -13.06
C ALA A 45 -26.57 6.13 -12.54
N ASP A 46 -25.29 6.56 -12.51
CA ASP A 46 -24.18 5.73 -12.04
C ASP A 46 -24.37 5.36 -10.55
N LEU A 47 -24.85 6.32 -9.73
CA LEU A 47 -25.12 6.09 -8.32
C LEU A 47 -26.26 5.09 -8.09
N ARG A 48 -27.27 5.07 -8.97
CA ARG A 48 -28.35 4.08 -8.91
C ARG A 48 -27.84 2.70 -9.32
N ALA A 49 -27.12 2.60 -10.43
CA ALA A 49 -26.50 1.35 -10.87
C ALA A 49 -25.56 0.80 -9.79
N GLY A 50 -24.64 1.62 -9.26
CA GLY A 50 -23.73 1.20 -8.18
C GLY A 50 -24.46 0.70 -6.93
N ARG A 51 -25.61 1.29 -6.59
CA ARG A 51 -26.44 0.79 -5.47
C ARG A 51 -27.04 -0.57 -5.77
N GLN A 52 -27.52 -0.82 -6.98
CA GLN A 52 -28.03 -2.12 -7.42
C GLN A 52 -26.93 -3.18 -7.37
N SER A 53 -25.73 -2.89 -7.88
CA SER A 53 -24.57 -3.79 -7.79
C SER A 53 -24.21 -4.10 -6.33
N LEU A 54 -24.26 -3.12 -5.43
CA LEU A 54 -24.02 -3.33 -4.01
C LEU A 54 -25.09 -4.20 -3.33
N LEU A 55 -26.31 -4.21 -3.84
CA LEU A 55 -27.38 -5.10 -3.37
C LEU A 55 -27.27 -6.51 -3.97
N GLY A 56 -26.49 -6.69 -5.04
CA GLY A 56 -26.27 -7.97 -5.71
C GLY A 56 -27.21 -8.23 -6.90
N ASP A 57 -27.89 -7.19 -7.38
CA ASP A 57 -28.85 -7.28 -8.49
C ASP A 57 -28.15 -7.09 -9.85
N ALA A 58 -26.88 -6.66 -9.86
CA ALA A 58 -26.07 -6.49 -11.06
C ALA A 58 -24.59 -6.75 -10.76
N ASP A 59 -23.84 -7.20 -11.76
CA ASP A 59 -22.39 -7.41 -11.70
C ASP A 59 -21.73 -6.38 -12.65
N ASP A 60 -21.53 -5.18 -12.14
CA ASP A 60 -20.97 -4.07 -12.92
C ASP A 60 -19.43 -4.03 -12.79
N ASP A 61 -18.78 -3.80 -13.93
CA ASP A 61 -17.33 -3.57 -14.01
C ASP A 61 -16.86 -2.33 -13.23
N VAL A 62 -17.75 -1.35 -13.08
CA VAL A 62 -17.50 -0.09 -12.36
C VAL A 62 -18.64 0.19 -11.38
N ILE A 63 -18.33 0.20 -10.11
CA ILE A 63 -19.32 0.46 -9.04
C ILE A 63 -19.12 1.88 -8.50
N ALA A 64 -20.14 2.71 -8.68
CA ALA A 64 -20.17 4.04 -8.08
C ALA A 64 -20.52 3.96 -6.58
N ILE A 65 -19.52 4.14 -5.72
CA ILE A 65 -19.65 3.98 -4.25
C ILE A 65 -20.46 5.09 -3.61
N GLY A 66 -20.45 6.28 -4.21
CA GLY A 66 -21.17 7.42 -3.67
C GLY A 66 -20.94 8.72 -4.45
N PRO A 67 -21.61 9.79 -4.06
CA PRO A 67 -21.57 11.05 -4.81
C PRO A 67 -20.19 11.72 -4.73
N ALA A 68 -19.73 12.23 -5.86
CA ALA A 68 -18.58 13.12 -5.92
C ALA A 68 -19.08 14.56 -5.72
N VAL A 69 -18.92 15.08 -4.52
CA VAL A 69 -19.18 16.52 -4.25
C VAL A 69 -17.86 17.26 -4.49
N PRO A 70 -17.75 18.10 -5.53
CA PRO A 70 -16.49 18.75 -5.86
C PRO A 70 -16.08 19.73 -4.76
N ILE A 71 -14.83 19.61 -4.29
CA ILE A 71 -14.24 20.53 -3.29
C ILE A 71 -14.06 21.93 -3.90
N SER A 72 -13.80 21.98 -5.22
CA SER A 72 -13.73 23.24 -5.99
C SER A 72 -14.10 22.98 -7.44
N ARG A 73 -14.40 24.05 -8.20
CA ARG A 73 -14.65 23.96 -9.66
C ARG A 73 -13.43 23.43 -10.47
N ARG A 74 -12.25 23.39 -9.86
CA ARG A 74 -11.00 22.90 -10.46
C ARG A 74 -10.65 21.46 -10.05
N SER A 75 -11.32 20.94 -9.01
CA SER A 75 -11.06 19.61 -8.48
C SER A 75 -12.12 18.62 -8.98
N SER A 76 -11.70 17.56 -9.65
CA SER A 76 -12.55 16.40 -9.99
C SER A 76 -12.71 15.43 -8.80
N MET A 77 -12.10 15.73 -7.67
CA MET A 77 -12.16 14.93 -6.45
C MET A 77 -13.38 15.33 -5.63
N GLY A 78 -14.11 14.33 -5.13
CA GLY A 78 -15.25 14.52 -4.25
C GLY A 78 -14.89 14.31 -2.77
N VAL A 79 -15.62 15.00 -1.89
CA VAL A 79 -15.56 14.74 -0.44
C VAL A 79 -16.23 13.40 -0.15
N PRO A 80 -15.64 12.50 0.67
CA PRO A 80 -16.16 11.16 0.94
C PRO A 80 -17.32 11.18 1.97
N VAL A 81 -18.43 11.79 1.59
CA VAL A 81 -19.64 11.83 2.43
C VAL A 81 -20.47 10.56 2.22
N GLY A 82 -20.69 9.80 3.30
CA GLY A 82 -21.54 8.60 3.25
C GLY A 82 -20.93 7.36 2.58
N TRP A 83 -19.67 7.40 2.12
CA TRP A 83 -19.07 6.29 1.35
C TRP A 83 -18.70 5.08 2.18
N ARG A 84 -18.50 5.22 3.49
CA ARG A 84 -17.94 4.14 4.34
C ARG A 84 -18.80 2.88 4.36
N ALA A 85 -20.11 3.01 4.47
CA ALA A 85 -21.02 1.87 4.50
C ALA A 85 -21.00 1.12 3.16
N ASN A 86 -21.17 1.84 2.05
CA ASN A 86 -21.16 1.27 0.70
C ASN A 86 -19.81 0.63 0.38
N LEU A 87 -18.69 1.29 0.74
CA LEU A 87 -17.35 0.74 0.57
C LEU A 87 -17.15 -0.55 1.38
N SER A 88 -17.63 -0.59 2.63
CA SER A 88 -17.56 -1.79 3.46
C SER A 88 -18.31 -2.95 2.83
N VAL A 89 -19.51 -2.69 2.30
CA VAL A 89 -20.29 -3.69 1.56
C VAL A 89 -19.56 -4.15 0.30
N ALA A 90 -19.04 -3.22 -0.52
CA ALA A 90 -18.31 -3.56 -1.74
C ALA A 90 -17.10 -4.44 -1.45
N LEU A 91 -16.28 -4.08 -0.44
CA LEU A 91 -15.07 -4.83 -0.08
C LEU A 91 -15.37 -6.20 0.53
N SER A 92 -16.44 -6.33 1.33
CA SER A 92 -16.79 -7.61 1.95
C SER A 92 -17.46 -8.59 0.96
N ARG A 93 -18.35 -8.11 0.09
CA ARG A 93 -19.03 -8.95 -0.91
C ARG A 93 -18.12 -9.31 -2.08
N GLY A 94 -17.24 -8.39 -2.47
CA GLY A 94 -16.34 -8.56 -3.62
C GLY A 94 -15.37 -9.73 -3.49
N GLY A 95 -15.03 -10.17 -2.27
CA GLY A 95 -14.10 -11.28 -2.06
C GLY A 95 -12.77 -11.09 -2.79
N TYR A 96 -12.28 -9.86 -2.83
CA TYR A 96 -11.10 -9.48 -3.61
C TYR A 96 -9.82 -10.09 -3.07
N ASP A 97 -8.94 -10.54 -3.96
CA ASP A 97 -7.58 -10.96 -3.64
C ASP A 97 -6.66 -9.75 -3.47
N VAL A 98 -6.92 -8.68 -4.25
CA VAL A 98 -6.14 -7.44 -4.25
C VAL A 98 -7.06 -6.23 -4.22
N VAL A 99 -6.72 -5.25 -3.40
CA VAL A 99 -7.30 -3.89 -3.43
C VAL A 99 -6.18 -2.91 -3.78
N HIS A 100 -6.25 -2.29 -4.95
CA HIS A 100 -5.27 -1.33 -5.43
C HIS A 100 -5.86 0.07 -5.45
N GLY A 101 -5.38 0.93 -4.55
CA GLY A 101 -5.81 2.33 -4.43
C GLY A 101 -4.87 3.29 -5.13
N PHE A 102 -5.42 4.11 -6.04
CA PHE A 102 -4.70 5.16 -6.75
C PHE A 102 -4.81 6.48 -5.99
N GLU A 103 -3.71 7.23 -5.89
CA GLU A 103 -3.60 8.51 -5.17
C GLU A 103 -4.16 8.47 -3.73
N PRO A 104 -3.69 7.53 -2.88
CA PRO A 104 -4.24 7.35 -1.54
C PRO A 104 -3.83 8.47 -0.57
N ALA A 105 -2.88 9.31 -0.94
CA ALA A 105 -2.46 10.47 -0.14
C ALA A 105 -3.38 11.70 -0.29
N LEU A 106 -4.61 11.46 -0.73
CA LEU A 106 -5.73 12.39 -0.72
C LEU A 106 -6.81 11.93 0.29
N PRO A 107 -7.64 12.82 0.87
CA PRO A 107 -8.79 12.44 1.71
C PRO A 107 -9.90 11.85 0.82
N SER A 108 -9.77 10.61 0.38
CA SER A 108 -10.45 10.05 -0.77
C SER A 108 -10.96 8.62 -0.56
N LEU A 109 -11.67 8.11 -1.56
CA LEU A 109 -12.12 6.72 -1.59
C LEU A 109 -10.96 5.73 -1.53
N SER A 110 -9.86 5.99 -2.26
CA SER A 110 -8.65 5.15 -2.26
C SER A 110 -8.03 5.03 -0.87
N TYR A 111 -7.91 6.15 -0.14
CA TYR A 111 -7.45 6.14 1.25
C TYR A 111 -8.35 5.27 2.15
N LEU A 112 -9.68 5.43 2.02
CA LEU A 112 -10.64 4.66 2.82
C LEU A 112 -10.58 3.16 2.46
N ALA A 113 -10.46 2.83 1.17
CA ALA A 113 -10.38 1.45 0.69
C ALA A 113 -9.14 0.74 1.22
N LEU A 114 -7.95 1.34 1.07
CA LEU A 114 -6.70 0.76 1.58
C LEU A 114 -6.71 0.63 3.10
N ARG A 115 -7.29 1.62 3.79
CA ARG A 115 -7.43 1.56 5.25
C ARG A 115 -8.38 0.45 5.72
N SER A 116 -9.37 0.07 4.90
CA SER A 116 -10.40 -0.93 5.23
C SER A 116 -10.09 -2.31 4.64
N ALA A 117 -9.15 -2.41 3.70
CA ALA A 117 -8.79 -3.65 3.04
C ALA A 117 -8.36 -4.73 4.05
N GLN A 118 -8.87 -5.95 3.86
CA GLN A 118 -8.52 -7.15 4.63
C GLN A 118 -7.74 -8.16 3.77
N THR A 119 -7.25 -7.72 2.63
CA THR A 119 -6.52 -8.52 1.65
C THR A 119 -5.28 -7.76 1.18
N ILE A 120 -4.58 -8.26 0.18
CA ILE A 120 -3.42 -7.56 -0.40
C ILE A 120 -3.83 -6.14 -0.80
N ALA A 121 -3.08 -5.16 -0.33
CA ALA A 121 -3.33 -3.76 -0.57
C ALA A 121 -2.13 -3.11 -1.29
N VAL A 122 -2.37 -2.51 -2.44
CA VAL A 122 -1.36 -1.81 -3.24
C VAL A 122 -1.73 -0.34 -3.34
N ALA A 123 -0.75 0.54 -3.23
CA ALA A 123 -0.93 1.98 -3.32
C ALA A 123 -0.12 2.56 -4.46
N SER A 124 -0.76 3.26 -5.41
CA SER A 124 -0.09 3.96 -6.50
C SER A 124 -0.17 5.47 -6.35
N PHE A 125 0.97 6.14 -6.53
CA PHE A 125 1.14 7.59 -6.48
C PHE A 125 1.52 8.11 -7.87
N PHE A 126 0.87 9.18 -8.32
CA PHE A 126 1.04 9.75 -9.66
C PHE A 126 1.54 11.18 -9.68
N SER A 127 1.42 11.90 -8.55
CA SER A 127 1.79 13.31 -8.51
C SER A 127 2.39 13.71 -7.17
N PRO A 128 3.55 14.40 -7.14
CA PRO A 128 4.16 14.93 -5.92
C PRO A 128 3.25 15.90 -5.16
N GLU A 129 2.40 16.63 -5.88
CA GLU A 129 1.47 17.61 -5.32
C GLU A 129 0.33 17.00 -4.50
N ARG A 130 0.09 15.69 -4.64
CA ARG A 130 -1.06 14.98 -4.04
C ARG A 130 -0.68 14.14 -2.82
N LEU A 131 0.42 14.47 -2.16
CA LEU A 131 0.96 13.71 -1.03
C LEU A 131 0.55 14.27 0.36
N GLY A 132 -0.45 15.18 0.41
CA GLY A 132 -0.79 15.96 1.61
C GLY A 132 -1.50 15.22 2.73
N TYR A 133 -2.13 14.07 2.48
CA TYR A 133 -3.02 13.39 3.42
C TYR A 133 -2.57 11.95 3.72
N PRO A 134 -2.78 11.43 4.94
CA PRO A 134 -3.22 12.13 6.14
C PRO A 134 -2.11 13.01 6.73
N PRO A 135 -2.45 14.13 7.39
CA PRO A 135 -1.45 15.08 7.87
C PRO A 135 -0.61 14.54 9.03
N ALA A 136 -1.22 13.74 9.91
CA ALA A 136 -0.53 13.22 11.10
C ALA A 136 0.34 11.99 10.76
N LYS A 137 1.61 12.00 11.23
CA LYS A 137 2.59 10.90 11.03
C LYS A 137 2.03 9.55 11.49
N ALA A 138 1.37 9.51 12.65
CA ALA A 138 0.77 8.27 13.17
C ALA A 138 -0.33 7.69 12.27
N GLN A 139 -1.09 8.53 11.57
CA GLN A 139 -2.11 8.08 10.63
C GLN A 139 -1.47 7.54 9.34
N ARG A 140 -0.38 8.16 8.87
CA ARG A 140 0.40 7.64 7.73
C ARG A 140 1.03 6.30 8.05
N ALA A 141 1.68 6.18 9.22
CA ALA A 141 2.23 4.91 9.68
C ALA A 141 1.17 3.80 9.76
N LYS A 142 -0.04 4.16 10.25
CA LYS A 142 -1.17 3.23 10.29
C LYS A 142 -1.67 2.82 8.89
N LEU A 143 -1.61 3.69 7.90
CA LEU A 143 -1.94 3.36 6.52
C LEU A 143 -0.85 2.45 5.92
N LEU A 144 0.42 2.81 6.08
CA LEU A 144 1.56 2.02 5.58
C LEU A 144 1.57 0.59 6.12
N GLY A 145 1.28 0.40 7.41
CA GLY A 145 1.17 -0.94 7.99
C GLY A 145 0.06 -1.83 7.39
N ARG A 146 -0.73 -1.33 6.44
CA ARG A 146 -1.77 -2.06 5.72
C ARG A 146 -1.48 -2.26 4.25
N ILE A 147 -0.49 -1.52 3.71
CA ILE A 147 -0.09 -1.56 2.31
C ILE A 147 1.01 -2.60 2.16
N ASP A 148 0.91 -3.43 1.13
CA ASP A 148 1.84 -4.52 0.85
C ASP A 148 2.86 -4.16 -0.22
N ALA A 149 2.53 -3.18 -1.07
CA ALA A 149 3.44 -2.61 -2.04
C ALA A 149 3.09 -1.15 -2.33
N LEU A 150 4.14 -0.36 -2.49
CA LEU A 150 4.07 1.03 -2.93
C LEU A 150 4.51 1.10 -4.39
N VAL A 151 3.75 1.82 -5.18
CA VAL A 151 4.00 2.04 -6.61
C VAL A 151 4.06 3.53 -6.85
N ALA A 152 4.99 3.98 -7.69
CA ALA A 152 5.06 5.36 -8.15
C ALA A 152 5.13 5.43 -9.66
N SER A 153 4.57 6.47 -10.25
CA SER A 153 4.55 6.67 -11.70
C SER A 153 5.91 7.06 -12.28
N SER A 154 6.83 7.54 -11.45
CA SER A 154 8.20 7.91 -11.82
C SER A 154 9.11 7.93 -10.59
N GLU A 155 10.43 7.97 -10.81
CA GLU A 155 11.43 8.13 -9.74
C GLU A 155 11.22 9.44 -8.96
N GLU A 156 10.84 10.52 -9.63
CA GLU A 156 10.54 11.81 -9.00
C GLU A 156 9.37 11.68 -8.01
N VAL A 157 8.28 11.03 -8.43
CA VAL A 157 7.12 10.77 -7.58
C VAL A 157 7.49 9.86 -6.42
N ALA A 158 8.32 8.83 -6.66
CA ALA A 158 8.81 7.93 -5.61
C ALA A 158 9.60 8.69 -4.56
N ALA A 159 10.57 9.52 -4.98
CA ALA A 159 11.40 10.32 -4.06
C ALA A 159 10.55 11.29 -3.22
N ALA A 160 9.60 12.01 -3.86
CA ALA A 160 8.69 12.89 -3.14
C ALA A 160 7.75 12.14 -2.18
N ALA A 161 7.30 10.96 -2.57
CA ALA A 161 6.41 10.13 -1.75
C ALA A 161 7.14 9.52 -0.55
N GLU A 162 8.40 9.11 -0.69
CA GLU A 162 9.20 8.48 0.36
C GLU A 162 9.37 9.37 1.59
N GLU A 163 9.47 10.69 1.42
CA GLU A 163 9.55 11.65 2.54
C GLU A 163 8.35 11.55 3.50
N ARG A 164 7.18 11.20 3.00
CA ARG A 164 5.94 11.15 3.77
C ARG A 164 5.43 9.75 4.03
N PHE A 165 5.69 8.84 3.12
CA PHE A 165 5.31 7.43 3.11
C PHE A 165 6.57 6.58 2.87
N PRO A 166 7.46 6.43 3.86
CA PRO A 166 8.71 5.69 3.71
C PRO A 166 8.44 4.23 3.32
N GLY A 167 9.17 3.74 2.32
CA GLY A 167 9.05 2.38 1.83
C GLY A 167 9.80 2.16 0.52
N ASP A 168 9.80 0.91 0.03
CA ASP A 168 10.38 0.56 -1.27
C ASP A 168 9.32 0.76 -2.36
N TYR A 169 9.62 1.61 -3.34
CA TYR A 169 8.72 1.93 -4.44
C TYR A 169 9.06 1.13 -5.69
N ARG A 170 8.05 0.49 -6.27
CA ARG A 170 8.15 -0.03 -7.64
C ARG A 170 7.74 1.09 -8.60
N ILE A 171 8.57 1.36 -9.61
CA ILE A 171 8.21 2.32 -10.64
C ILE A 171 7.37 1.62 -11.70
N VAL A 172 6.15 2.12 -11.90
CA VAL A 172 5.22 1.68 -12.93
C VAL A 172 4.68 2.93 -13.61
N SER A 173 5.21 3.22 -14.78
CA SER A 173 4.84 4.41 -15.57
C SER A 173 3.35 4.36 -15.98
N PRO A 174 2.72 5.53 -16.22
CA PRO A 174 1.38 5.57 -16.78
C PRO A 174 1.30 4.83 -18.12
N GLY A 175 0.19 4.15 -18.36
CA GLY A 175 -0.03 3.44 -19.60
C GLY A 175 -0.67 4.30 -20.70
N VAL A 176 -0.54 3.84 -21.96
CA VAL A 176 -1.21 4.43 -23.12
C VAL A 176 -1.82 3.34 -24.00
N ASP A 177 -2.93 3.66 -24.63
CA ASP A 177 -3.55 2.80 -25.66
C ASP A 177 -2.80 2.98 -26.98
N THR A 178 -1.85 2.08 -27.27
CA THR A 178 -1.05 2.12 -28.50
C THR A 178 -1.82 1.67 -29.73
N SER A 179 -2.99 1.11 -29.60
CA SER A 179 -3.89 0.75 -30.71
C SER A 179 -4.70 1.95 -31.18
N LEU A 180 -5.10 2.81 -30.27
CA LEU A 180 -5.84 4.04 -30.53
C LEU A 180 -4.90 5.18 -30.92
N PHE A 181 -3.82 5.37 -30.15
CA PHE A 181 -2.76 6.34 -30.45
C PHE A 181 -1.70 5.67 -31.33
N ARG A 182 -1.90 5.73 -32.62
CA ARG A 182 -1.01 5.14 -33.61
C ARG A 182 -0.61 6.16 -34.68
N PRO A 183 0.60 6.05 -35.23
CA PRO A 183 1.01 6.91 -36.33
C PRO A 183 0.08 6.78 -37.53
N ALA A 184 -0.37 7.89 -38.07
CA ALA A 184 -0.94 7.99 -39.40
C ALA A 184 0.07 8.65 -40.36
N ARG A 185 -0.31 8.88 -41.61
CA ARG A 185 0.50 9.68 -42.53
C ARG A 185 0.67 11.08 -41.95
N LYS A 186 1.92 11.43 -41.63
CA LYS A 186 2.21 12.72 -41.01
C LYS A 186 1.95 13.86 -41.98
N SER A 187 1.21 14.86 -41.55
CA SER A 187 0.99 16.14 -42.19
C SER A 187 2.05 17.17 -41.70
N GLN A 188 2.12 18.34 -42.31
CA GLN A 188 2.91 19.45 -41.79
C GLN A 188 2.19 20.16 -40.66
N GLU A 189 1.82 19.39 -39.62
CA GLU A 189 1.05 19.89 -38.46
C GLU A 189 1.87 19.85 -37.18
N ILE A 190 1.87 20.97 -36.46
CA ILE A 190 2.41 21.11 -35.12
C ILE A 190 1.21 21.08 -34.16
N VAL A 191 1.24 20.17 -33.19
CA VAL A 191 0.24 20.14 -32.11
C VAL A 191 0.88 20.69 -30.84
N LEU A 192 0.36 21.82 -30.33
CA LEU A 192 0.78 22.42 -29.06
C LEU A 192 -0.27 22.18 -27.99
N GLU A 193 0.13 21.57 -26.88
CA GLU A 193 -0.73 21.47 -25.71
C GLU A 193 -0.98 22.83 -25.09
N TRP A 194 -2.25 23.19 -24.96
CA TRP A 194 -2.65 24.51 -24.45
C TRP A 194 -3.42 24.40 -23.12
N ARG A 195 -2.82 24.89 -22.07
CA ARG A 195 -3.44 24.96 -20.73
C ARG A 195 -3.63 26.39 -20.22
N GLY A 196 -3.05 27.38 -20.93
CA GLY A 196 -3.19 28.81 -20.66
C GLY A 196 -1.93 29.51 -20.14
N LEU A 197 -0.93 28.77 -19.69
CA LEU A 197 0.36 29.29 -19.23
C LEU A 197 1.37 29.41 -20.39
N GLU A 198 1.17 28.68 -21.48
CA GLU A 198 2.06 28.52 -22.61
C GLU A 198 2.02 29.72 -23.59
N ARG A 199 1.50 30.87 -23.17
CA ARG A 199 1.39 32.08 -24.04
C ARG A 199 2.71 32.51 -24.67
N PRO A 200 3.86 32.52 -23.96
CA PRO A 200 5.14 32.85 -24.58
C PRO A 200 5.57 31.82 -25.64
N VAL A 201 5.45 30.52 -25.31
CA VAL A 201 5.76 29.42 -26.23
C VAL A 201 4.87 29.50 -27.49
N ALA A 202 3.56 29.62 -27.31
CA ALA A 202 2.61 29.73 -28.43
C ALA A 202 2.90 30.93 -29.31
N ARG A 203 3.27 32.09 -28.75
CA ARG A 203 3.68 33.26 -29.52
C ARG A 203 4.94 33.00 -30.35
N GLY A 204 5.91 32.32 -29.76
CA GLY A 204 7.14 31.91 -30.46
C GLY A 204 6.84 31.00 -31.65
N VAL A 205 6.09 29.92 -31.42
CA VAL A 205 5.70 28.95 -32.44
C VAL A 205 4.81 29.58 -33.53
N ILE A 206 3.85 30.46 -33.16
CA ILE A 206 3.02 31.16 -34.15
C ILE A 206 3.87 32.08 -35.04
N ARG A 207 4.86 32.79 -34.51
CA ARG A 207 5.77 33.63 -35.31
C ARG A 207 6.63 32.77 -36.26
N MET A 208 7.09 31.62 -35.80
CA MET A 208 7.87 30.67 -36.59
C MET A 208 7.14 30.20 -37.86
N LEU A 209 5.80 30.24 -37.88
CA LEU A 209 5.02 29.91 -39.08
C LEU A 209 5.34 30.83 -40.28
N ASP A 210 5.89 32.05 -40.08
CA ASP A 210 6.37 32.88 -41.18
C ASP A 210 7.53 32.22 -41.95
N GLU A 211 8.37 31.47 -41.24
CA GLU A 211 9.56 30.77 -41.79
C GLU A 211 9.23 29.35 -42.25
N LEU A 212 8.01 28.84 -41.91
CA LEU A 212 7.56 27.48 -42.20
C LEU A 212 6.34 27.49 -43.16
N PRO A 213 6.52 27.75 -44.47
CA PRO A 213 5.40 27.71 -45.42
C PRO A 213 4.77 26.31 -45.49
N GLY A 214 3.44 26.25 -45.49
CA GLY A 214 2.70 24.99 -45.54
C GLY A 214 2.47 24.30 -44.17
N TRP A 215 3.15 24.74 -43.11
CA TRP A 215 2.90 24.21 -41.76
C TRP A 215 1.69 24.85 -41.11
N GLU A 216 0.94 24.03 -40.35
CA GLU A 216 -0.20 24.43 -39.56
C GLU A 216 0.03 24.19 -38.07
N LEU A 217 -0.67 24.93 -37.22
CA LEU A 217 -0.60 24.78 -35.76
C LEU A 217 -1.96 24.47 -35.18
N THR A 218 -2.09 23.34 -34.52
CA THR A 218 -3.27 23.03 -33.71
C THR A 218 -2.97 23.25 -32.22
N LEU A 219 -3.72 24.16 -31.60
CA LEU A 219 -3.74 24.37 -30.17
C LEU A 219 -4.70 23.35 -29.54
N LEU A 220 -4.16 22.31 -28.96
CA LEU A 220 -4.93 21.25 -28.28
C LEU A 220 -5.22 21.66 -26.84
N ARG A 221 -6.44 22.10 -26.58
CA ARG A 221 -6.87 22.62 -25.28
C ARG A 221 -7.26 21.50 -24.35
N THR A 222 -6.44 21.25 -23.32
CA THR A 222 -6.68 20.20 -22.33
C THR A 222 -7.43 20.73 -21.09
N ARG A 223 -7.37 22.05 -20.83
CA ARG A 223 -8.19 22.70 -19.79
C ARG A 223 -9.32 23.53 -20.42
N PRO A 224 -10.59 23.27 -20.03
CA PRO A 224 -11.77 23.93 -20.66
C PRO A 224 -11.80 25.44 -20.55
N LEU A 225 -11.30 25.96 -19.41
CA LEU A 225 -11.32 27.39 -19.08
C LEU A 225 -10.03 28.12 -19.51
N SER A 226 -9.09 27.42 -20.18
CA SER A 226 -7.95 28.08 -20.79
C SER A 226 -8.46 28.98 -21.93
N GLY A 227 -8.21 30.27 -21.87
CA GLY A 227 -8.53 31.22 -22.94
C GLY A 227 -7.86 30.81 -24.25
N ARG A 228 -8.15 31.51 -25.35
CA ARG A 228 -7.38 31.34 -26.59
C ARG A 228 -6.20 32.31 -26.58
N PRO A 229 -5.00 31.94 -27.10
CA PRO A 229 -3.96 32.91 -27.33
C PRO A 229 -4.37 33.89 -28.43
N TYR A 230 -3.75 35.05 -28.46
CA TYR A 230 -3.90 35.99 -29.56
C TYR A 230 -3.24 35.39 -30.81
N VAL A 231 -4.00 35.30 -31.90
CA VAL A 231 -3.51 34.87 -33.22
C VAL A 231 -3.55 36.04 -34.17
N PRO A 232 -2.41 36.52 -34.69
CA PRO A 232 -2.37 37.60 -35.70
C PRO A 232 -3.20 37.21 -36.95
N ARG A 233 -3.85 38.21 -37.55
CA ARG A 233 -4.77 38.00 -38.70
C ARG A 233 -4.15 37.15 -39.83
N ARG A 234 -2.86 37.32 -40.14
CA ARG A 234 -2.14 36.58 -41.16
C ARG A 234 -2.00 35.07 -40.91
N PHE A 235 -2.15 34.63 -39.66
CA PHE A 235 -2.04 33.22 -39.28
C PHE A 235 -3.38 32.54 -38.96
N VAL A 236 -4.51 33.28 -39.01
CA VAL A 236 -5.81 32.71 -38.64
C VAL A 236 -6.21 31.50 -39.45
N ALA A 237 -5.82 31.43 -40.71
CA ALA A 237 -6.05 30.28 -41.59
C ALA A 237 -5.19 29.06 -41.28
N ARG A 238 -4.09 29.23 -40.52
CA ARG A 238 -3.08 28.19 -40.23
C ARG A 238 -3.00 27.83 -38.75
N VAL A 239 -3.79 28.50 -37.88
CA VAL A 239 -3.80 28.25 -36.45
C VAL A 239 -5.19 27.82 -36.02
N HIS A 240 -5.31 26.55 -35.67
CA HIS A 240 -6.56 25.92 -35.26
C HIS A 240 -6.62 25.74 -33.73
N SER A 241 -7.82 25.60 -33.18
CA SER A 241 -7.99 25.32 -31.76
C SER A 241 -8.99 24.19 -31.58
N ARG A 242 -8.56 23.09 -31.01
CA ARG A 242 -9.38 21.91 -30.72
C ARG A 242 -9.48 21.69 -29.21
N LEU A 243 -10.61 21.17 -28.74
CA LEU A 243 -10.82 20.87 -27.33
C LEU A 243 -10.56 19.37 -27.10
N GLY A 244 -9.37 19.01 -26.59
CA GLY A 244 -8.92 17.64 -26.36
C GLY A 244 -9.42 17.03 -25.04
N ARG A 245 -10.74 17.12 -24.76
CA ARG A 245 -11.32 16.52 -23.56
C ARG A 245 -11.46 15.01 -23.65
N ASP A 246 -11.90 14.52 -24.80
CA ASP A 246 -12.08 13.11 -25.03
C ASP A 246 -10.89 12.51 -25.77
N THR A 247 -10.70 11.22 -25.55
CA THR A 247 -9.56 10.47 -26.07
C THR A 247 -9.57 10.41 -27.60
N ALA A 248 -10.75 10.31 -28.23
CA ALA A 248 -10.88 10.24 -29.68
C ALA A 248 -10.41 11.53 -30.36
N THR A 249 -10.78 12.70 -29.83
CA THR A 249 -10.31 14.01 -30.33
C THR A 249 -8.79 14.14 -30.19
N ARG A 250 -8.20 13.66 -29.09
CA ARG A 250 -6.75 13.70 -28.91
C ARG A 250 -6.03 12.75 -29.87
N ALA A 251 -6.56 11.53 -30.02
CA ALA A 251 -5.98 10.57 -30.94
C ALA A 251 -6.00 11.08 -32.39
N ALA A 252 -7.12 11.67 -32.83
CA ALA A 252 -7.21 12.26 -34.16
C ALA A 252 -6.24 13.42 -34.36
N ALA A 253 -6.05 14.29 -33.37
CA ALA A 253 -5.11 15.41 -33.46
C ALA A 253 -3.64 14.96 -33.49
N LEU A 254 -3.29 13.92 -32.73
CA LEU A 254 -1.90 13.46 -32.61
C LEU A 254 -1.49 12.49 -33.72
N ALA A 255 -2.43 11.76 -34.32
CA ALA A 255 -2.14 10.76 -35.35
C ALA A 255 -1.39 11.37 -36.55
N GLU A 256 -1.83 12.52 -37.03
CA GLU A 256 -1.28 13.23 -38.18
C GLU A 256 -0.19 14.27 -37.78
N ALA A 257 -0.05 14.58 -36.51
CA ALA A 257 0.91 15.54 -36.02
C ALA A 257 2.35 15.13 -36.36
N ALA A 258 3.09 16.03 -37.00
CA ALA A 258 4.52 15.83 -37.27
C ALA A 258 5.38 16.23 -36.06
N ILE A 259 4.94 17.18 -35.26
CA ILE A 259 5.66 17.70 -34.11
C ILE A 259 4.67 17.94 -32.96
N TYR A 260 5.03 17.52 -31.75
CA TYR A 260 4.29 17.85 -30.54
C TYR A 260 5.07 18.83 -29.67
N VAL A 261 4.41 19.85 -29.17
CA VAL A 261 4.94 20.84 -28.21
C VAL A 261 4.18 20.70 -26.90
N PRO A 262 4.82 20.18 -25.82
CA PRO A 262 4.16 20.00 -24.53
C PRO A 262 3.88 21.36 -23.87
N ALA A 263 2.90 21.36 -22.96
CA ALA A 263 2.69 22.50 -22.07
C ALA A 263 3.81 22.59 -21.02
N ILE A 264 4.07 23.77 -20.47
CA ILE A 264 5.08 24.00 -19.43
C ILE A 264 4.81 23.13 -18.20
N GLU A 265 3.55 23.08 -17.75
CA GLU A 265 3.07 22.12 -16.75
C GLU A 265 2.29 21.00 -17.45
N GLY A 266 2.90 20.39 -18.46
CA GLY A 266 2.28 19.42 -19.36
C GLY A 266 1.80 18.17 -18.64
N SER A 267 0.82 17.49 -19.23
CA SER A 267 0.39 16.18 -18.79
C SER A 267 1.36 15.13 -19.29
N GLN A 268 1.97 14.36 -18.39
CA GLN A 268 2.76 13.19 -18.75
C GLN A 268 1.99 12.25 -19.70
N ARG A 269 0.69 12.16 -19.51
CA ARG A 269 -0.22 11.38 -20.35
C ARG A 269 -0.25 11.88 -21.80
N LEU A 270 -0.48 13.18 -22.05
CA LEU A 270 -0.58 13.68 -23.42
C LEU A 270 0.76 13.56 -24.17
N ARG A 271 1.86 13.70 -23.45
CA ARG A 271 3.19 13.41 -23.98
C ARG A 271 3.31 11.96 -24.43
N LEU A 272 2.86 11.02 -23.59
CA LEU A 272 2.86 9.60 -23.91
C LEU A 272 1.90 9.27 -25.08
N GLU A 273 0.75 9.92 -25.16
CA GLU A 273 -0.19 9.82 -26.30
C GLU A 273 0.47 10.35 -27.61
N ALA A 274 1.24 11.43 -27.54
CA ALA A 274 2.01 11.96 -28.66
C ALA A 274 3.15 11.01 -29.08
N ASP A 275 3.90 10.48 -28.10
CA ASP A 275 4.95 9.49 -28.33
C ASP A 275 4.35 8.24 -29.00
N ALA A 276 3.22 7.74 -28.50
CA ALA A 276 2.51 6.59 -29.10
C ALA A 276 2.02 6.87 -30.53
N SER A 277 1.68 8.11 -30.82
CA SER A 277 1.33 8.55 -32.17
C SER A 277 2.54 8.79 -33.08
N GLY A 278 3.77 8.61 -32.58
CA GLY A 278 5.00 8.87 -33.32
C GLY A 278 5.22 10.35 -33.62
N ALA A 279 4.73 11.25 -32.79
CA ALA A 279 4.96 12.69 -32.88
C ALA A 279 6.09 13.09 -31.91
N PRO A 280 7.30 13.40 -32.42
CA PRO A 280 8.43 13.79 -31.58
C PRO A 280 8.14 15.08 -30.83
N SER A 281 8.55 15.13 -29.57
CA SER A 281 8.36 16.30 -28.71
C SER A 281 9.41 17.37 -28.97
N ALA A 282 8.97 18.61 -29.21
CA ALA A 282 9.81 19.81 -29.21
C ALA A 282 9.88 20.41 -27.80
N ASP A 283 10.65 19.75 -26.93
CA ASP A 283 10.76 20.03 -25.50
C ASP A 283 12.23 20.06 -25.04
N PRO A 284 13.03 21.07 -25.48
CA PRO A 284 14.39 21.18 -25.02
C PRO A 284 14.47 21.61 -23.55
N PRO A 285 15.53 21.21 -22.82
CA PRO A 285 15.74 21.66 -21.46
C PRO A 285 15.77 23.19 -21.36
N GLY A 286 15.08 23.74 -20.33
CA GLY A 286 15.06 25.17 -20.08
C GLY A 286 13.91 25.94 -20.73
N VAL A 287 12.97 25.29 -21.43
CA VAL A 287 11.77 25.93 -22.02
C VAL A 287 10.95 26.70 -20.98
N GLU A 288 10.95 26.26 -19.74
CA GLU A 288 10.23 26.93 -18.64
C GLU A 288 10.71 28.36 -18.41
N THR A 289 12.01 28.60 -18.55
CA THR A 289 12.66 29.90 -18.36
C THR A 289 12.92 30.64 -19.67
N GLN A 290 13.08 29.90 -20.77
CA GLN A 290 13.39 30.40 -22.11
C GLN A 290 12.41 29.82 -23.14
N PRO A 291 11.18 30.36 -23.23
CA PRO A 291 10.12 29.82 -24.10
C PRO A 291 10.47 29.81 -25.62
N GLU A 292 11.42 30.63 -26.03
CA GLU A 292 11.95 30.68 -27.41
C GLU A 292 12.66 29.39 -27.83
N LEU A 293 13.18 28.61 -26.87
CA LEU A 293 13.82 27.32 -27.15
C LEU A 293 12.83 26.33 -27.79
N ALA A 294 11.55 26.39 -27.41
CA ALA A 294 10.52 25.55 -28.03
C ALA A 294 10.34 25.89 -29.53
N ALA A 295 10.33 27.18 -29.88
CA ALA A 295 10.24 27.62 -31.29
C ALA A 295 11.45 27.15 -32.09
N ALA A 296 12.66 27.27 -31.54
CA ALA A 296 13.88 26.78 -32.18
C ALA A 296 13.88 25.26 -32.38
N ALA A 297 13.38 24.51 -31.38
CA ALA A 297 13.22 23.04 -31.49
C ALA A 297 12.21 22.67 -32.59
N VAL A 298 11.09 23.39 -32.68
CA VAL A 298 10.08 23.23 -33.73
C VAL A 298 10.71 23.48 -35.10
N ALA A 299 11.45 24.60 -35.29
CA ALA A 299 12.14 24.90 -36.56
C ALA A 299 13.08 23.77 -36.97
N ARG A 300 13.93 23.33 -36.05
CA ARG A 300 14.87 22.22 -36.30
C ARG A 300 14.16 20.94 -36.72
N LEU A 301 13.07 20.58 -36.06
CA LEU A 301 12.29 19.39 -36.40
C LEU A 301 11.53 19.59 -37.73
N ALA A 302 11.08 20.78 -38.05
CA ALA A 302 10.40 21.07 -39.31
C ALA A 302 11.33 20.99 -40.51
N GLU A 303 12.57 21.49 -40.39
CA GLU A 303 13.57 21.51 -41.43
C GLU A 303 14.20 20.14 -41.71
N HIS A 304 14.31 19.27 -40.70
CA HIS A 304 15.02 17.99 -40.79
C HIS A 304 14.06 16.80 -40.70
N SER A 305 13.55 16.34 -41.86
CA SER A 305 12.60 15.20 -41.91
C SER A 305 13.18 13.93 -41.30
N ASP A 306 14.44 13.58 -41.62
CA ASP A 306 15.09 12.36 -41.15
C ASP A 306 15.25 12.35 -39.62
N LEU A 307 15.56 13.52 -39.00
CA LEU A 307 15.61 13.68 -37.56
C LEU A 307 14.24 13.47 -36.95
N ARG A 308 13.22 14.06 -37.55
CA ARG A 308 11.83 13.97 -37.10
C ARG A 308 11.30 12.53 -37.15
N GLU A 309 11.57 11.82 -38.25
CA GLU A 309 11.16 10.42 -38.41
C GLU A 309 11.87 9.51 -37.40
N ARG A 310 13.19 9.68 -37.22
CA ARG A 310 13.96 8.91 -36.25
C ARG A 310 13.46 9.15 -34.83
N LEU A 311 13.29 10.40 -34.38
CA LEU A 311 12.81 10.72 -33.05
C LEU A 311 11.35 10.28 -32.83
N GLY A 312 10.53 10.33 -33.90
CA GLY A 312 9.15 9.80 -33.84
C GLY A 312 9.10 8.28 -33.67
N ALA A 313 9.99 7.55 -34.35
CA ALA A 313 10.13 6.10 -34.19
C ALA A 313 10.65 5.73 -32.79
N GLU A 314 11.62 6.45 -32.27
CA GLU A 314 12.14 6.26 -30.91
C GLU A 314 11.06 6.55 -29.85
N ALA A 315 10.28 7.64 -30.05
CA ALA A 315 9.14 7.98 -29.17
C ALA A 315 8.09 6.87 -29.18
N ARG A 316 7.71 6.37 -30.36
CA ARG A 316 6.78 5.26 -30.51
C ARG A 316 7.26 4.00 -29.81
N SER A 317 8.52 3.62 -29.98
CA SER A 317 9.11 2.44 -29.33
C SER A 317 9.07 2.56 -27.79
N ARG A 318 9.35 3.75 -27.23
CA ARG A 318 9.20 4.00 -25.79
C ARG A 318 7.76 3.82 -25.33
N ALA A 319 6.80 4.38 -26.08
CA ALA A 319 5.38 4.29 -25.73
C ALA A 319 4.84 2.86 -25.82
N GLU A 320 5.36 2.02 -26.73
CA GLU A 320 5.00 0.60 -26.81
C GLU A 320 5.41 -0.15 -25.55
N GLY A 321 6.56 0.17 -24.97
CA GLY A 321 6.99 -0.35 -23.65
C GLY A 321 6.16 0.15 -22.47
N GLN A 322 5.31 1.16 -22.70
CA GLN A 322 4.39 1.73 -21.73
C GLN A 322 2.92 1.55 -22.16
N SER A 323 2.62 0.55 -22.99
CA SER A 323 1.23 0.21 -23.33
C SER A 323 0.45 -0.23 -22.08
N TYR A 324 -0.88 -0.10 -22.09
CA TYR A 324 -1.70 -0.63 -20.98
C TYR A 324 -1.47 -2.13 -20.78
N ALA A 325 -1.20 -2.89 -21.84
CA ALA A 325 -0.86 -4.30 -21.75
C ALA A 325 0.44 -4.54 -20.98
N ALA A 326 1.49 -3.75 -21.25
CA ALA A 326 2.76 -3.84 -20.55
C ALA A 326 2.61 -3.47 -19.06
N VAL A 327 1.89 -2.38 -18.78
CA VAL A 327 1.59 -1.94 -17.40
C VAL A 327 0.78 -2.99 -16.65
N ALA A 328 -0.25 -3.58 -17.27
CA ALA A 328 -1.07 -4.62 -16.66
C ALA A 328 -0.26 -5.89 -16.36
N ALA A 329 0.63 -6.30 -17.26
CA ALA A 329 1.53 -7.44 -17.05
C ALA A 329 2.49 -7.19 -15.88
N ASP A 330 3.00 -5.96 -15.74
CA ASP A 330 3.89 -5.57 -14.64
C ASP A 330 3.16 -5.57 -13.29
N LEU A 331 1.92 -5.07 -13.24
CA LEU A 331 1.05 -5.11 -12.07
C LEU A 331 0.61 -6.55 -11.73
N ASP A 332 0.29 -7.39 -12.73
CA ASP A 332 -0.04 -8.80 -12.50
C ASP A 332 1.15 -9.53 -11.87
N GLY A 333 2.35 -9.32 -12.39
CA GLY A 333 3.59 -9.84 -11.81
C GLY A 333 3.76 -9.44 -10.34
N LEU A 334 3.49 -8.16 -10.02
CA LEU A 334 3.49 -7.65 -8.65
C LEU A 334 2.43 -8.36 -7.79
N TYR A 335 1.18 -8.42 -8.24
CA TYR A 335 0.09 -9.04 -7.48
C TYR A 335 0.35 -10.52 -7.21
N ARG A 336 0.85 -11.27 -8.19
CA ARG A 336 1.23 -12.68 -8.02
C ARG A 336 2.38 -12.83 -7.03
N SER A 337 3.37 -11.96 -7.07
CA SER A 337 4.49 -11.97 -6.13
C SER A 337 4.04 -11.75 -4.68
N LEU A 338 3.09 -10.82 -4.47
CA LEU A 338 2.48 -10.56 -3.16
C LEU A 338 1.60 -11.73 -2.69
N ALA A 339 0.83 -12.34 -3.62
CA ALA A 339 -0.01 -13.48 -3.31
C ALA A 339 0.79 -14.70 -2.83
N ARG A 340 2.00 -14.90 -3.37
CA ARG A 340 2.90 -15.99 -2.94
C ARG A 340 3.40 -15.82 -1.50
N ARG A 341 3.36 -14.63 -0.93
CA ARG A 341 3.72 -14.37 0.48
C ARG A 341 2.68 -14.92 1.46
N ARG A 342 1.47 -15.24 0.99
CA ARG A 342 0.43 -15.87 1.81
C ARG A 342 0.79 -17.32 2.07
N ARG A 343 0.76 -17.72 3.34
CA ARG A 343 0.94 -19.12 3.72
C ARG A 343 -0.35 -19.89 3.37
N PRO A 344 -0.22 -21.08 2.75
CA PRO A 344 -1.37 -21.92 2.49
C PRO A 344 -2.02 -22.35 3.80
N ARG A 345 -3.35 -22.34 3.84
CA ARG A 345 -4.09 -22.89 4.97
C ARG A 345 -3.97 -24.42 4.91
N ARG A 346 -3.61 -25.05 6.03
CA ARG A 346 -3.65 -26.49 6.19
C ARG A 346 -4.88 -26.83 7.03
N ASP A 347 -5.76 -27.65 6.51
CA ASP A 347 -7.01 -28.06 7.17
C ASP A 347 -6.83 -29.37 7.99
N GLU A 348 -5.65 -29.98 7.97
CA GLU A 348 -5.34 -31.20 8.72
C GLU A 348 -4.88 -30.88 10.14
N ASP A 349 -5.42 -31.61 11.14
CA ASP A 349 -4.96 -31.60 12.53
C ASP A 349 -4.20 -32.91 12.82
N PRO A 350 -2.88 -32.97 12.53
CA PRO A 350 -2.08 -34.18 12.75
C PRO A 350 -1.95 -34.54 14.24
N LEU A 351 -2.32 -33.64 15.16
CA LEU A 351 -2.31 -33.88 16.61
C LEU A 351 -3.71 -34.14 17.18
N ALA A 352 -4.68 -34.53 16.35
CA ALA A 352 -6.08 -34.72 16.75
C ALA A 352 -6.27 -35.68 17.96
N GLY A 353 -5.34 -36.63 18.18
CA GLY A 353 -5.37 -37.53 19.33
C GLY A 353 -4.83 -36.95 20.64
N ARG A 354 -4.19 -35.77 20.62
CA ARG A 354 -3.63 -35.14 21.82
C ARG A 354 -4.69 -34.34 22.59
N PRO A 355 -4.57 -34.21 23.92
CA PRO A 355 -5.50 -33.40 24.72
C PRO A 355 -5.38 -31.91 24.36
N TRP A 356 -6.47 -31.18 24.60
CA TRP A 356 -6.45 -29.72 24.50
C TRP A 356 -5.88 -29.11 25.77
N ILE A 357 -4.95 -28.18 25.63
CA ILE A 357 -4.35 -27.41 26.72
C ILE A 357 -4.50 -25.92 26.46
N THR A 358 -4.45 -25.13 27.53
CA THR A 358 -4.41 -23.67 27.44
C THR A 358 -2.97 -23.21 27.68
N CYS A 359 -2.46 -22.37 26.78
CA CYS A 359 -1.08 -21.89 26.82
C CYS A 359 -1.05 -20.35 26.83
N ASP A 360 -0.26 -19.76 27.72
CA ASP A 360 0.08 -18.34 27.71
C ASP A 360 1.50 -18.18 27.17
N LEU A 361 1.66 -17.48 26.03
CA LEU A 361 2.89 -17.49 25.25
C LEU A 361 3.78 -16.25 25.48
N HIS A 362 3.43 -15.37 26.43
CA HIS A 362 4.18 -14.15 26.70
C HIS A 362 3.96 -13.69 28.13
N MET A 363 4.95 -13.84 29.00
CA MET A 363 4.89 -13.40 30.40
C MET A 363 6.29 -13.19 30.98
N HIS A 364 6.37 -12.47 32.08
CA HIS A 364 7.60 -12.02 32.73
C HIS A 364 7.71 -12.47 34.18
N THR A 365 8.96 -12.58 34.65
CA THR A 365 9.32 -12.91 36.03
C THR A 365 10.16 -11.80 36.64
N SER A 366 10.64 -12.03 37.86
CA SER A 366 11.59 -11.12 38.57
C SER A 366 12.94 -10.98 37.88
N TRP A 367 13.22 -11.73 36.82
CA TRP A 367 14.37 -11.56 35.96
C TRP A 367 14.24 -10.36 34.99
N SER A 368 13.01 -9.94 34.74
CA SER A 368 12.73 -8.67 34.04
C SER A 368 12.81 -7.50 35.02
N HIS A 369 13.39 -6.40 34.58
CA HIS A 369 13.61 -5.19 35.39
C HIS A 369 12.32 -4.51 35.89
N ASP A 370 11.18 -4.80 35.31
CA ASP A 370 9.88 -4.20 35.59
C ASP A 370 8.82 -5.21 36.09
N CYS A 371 9.25 -6.43 36.43
CA CYS A 371 8.40 -7.48 36.99
C CYS A 371 8.91 -7.95 38.37
N SER A 372 8.00 -8.32 39.27
CA SER A 372 8.36 -8.80 40.62
C SER A 372 7.86 -10.22 40.91
N ILE A 373 7.30 -10.91 39.92
CA ILE A 373 6.79 -12.27 40.08
C ILE A 373 7.97 -13.24 40.24
N GLN A 374 8.02 -13.94 41.37
CA GLN A 374 9.02 -15.00 41.53
C GLN A 374 8.66 -16.20 40.65
N VAL A 375 9.68 -16.89 40.11
CA VAL A 375 9.47 -17.99 39.17
C VAL A 375 8.58 -19.08 39.75
N GLU A 376 8.82 -19.48 41.00
CA GLU A 376 8.02 -20.52 41.67
C GLU A 376 6.55 -20.09 41.87
N GLU A 377 6.30 -18.83 42.29
CA GLU A 377 4.96 -18.26 42.39
C GLU A 377 4.21 -18.25 41.06
N LEU A 378 4.94 -17.99 39.96
CA LEU A 378 4.38 -18.04 38.60
C LEU A 378 3.91 -19.45 38.25
N LEU A 379 4.76 -20.48 38.49
CA LEU A 379 4.43 -21.86 38.17
C LEU A 379 3.20 -22.33 38.98
N GLU A 380 3.19 -22.11 40.29
CA GLU A 380 2.06 -22.46 41.14
C GLU A 380 0.75 -21.77 40.72
N HIS A 381 0.87 -20.48 40.35
CA HIS A 381 -0.31 -19.74 39.86
C HIS A 381 -0.80 -20.27 38.51
N ALA A 382 0.11 -20.58 37.57
CA ALA A 382 -0.22 -21.12 36.26
C ALA A 382 -0.98 -22.46 36.37
N GLU A 383 -0.51 -23.36 37.26
CA GLU A 383 -1.19 -24.63 37.57
C GLU A 383 -2.57 -24.38 38.19
N THR A 384 -2.66 -23.47 39.17
CA THR A 384 -3.92 -23.15 39.87
C THR A 384 -5.00 -22.67 38.91
N ILE A 385 -4.64 -21.90 37.86
CA ILE A 385 -5.58 -21.40 36.86
C ILE A 385 -5.77 -22.36 35.67
N GLY A 386 -5.13 -23.53 35.71
CA GLY A 386 -5.29 -24.61 34.71
C GLY A 386 -4.59 -24.35 33.39
N LEU A 387 -3.44 -23.66 33.36
CA LEU A 387 -2.58 -23.60 32.20
C LEU A 387 -1.84 -24.93 32.02
N GLY A 388 -1.81 -25.44 30.80
CA GLY A 388 -1.03 -26.66 30.45
C GLY A 388 0.36 -26.32 29.91
N ALA A 389 0.58 -25.09 29.44
CA ALA A 389 1.89 -24.60 29.07
C ALA A 389 2.04 -23.09 29.25
N ILE A 390 3.25 -22.63 29.51
CA ILE A 390 3.62 -21.21 29.59
C ILE A 390 4.92 -20.94 28.85
N ALA A 391 5.07 -19.75 28.23
CA ALA A 391 6.35 -19.26 27.77
C ALA A 391 6.83 -18.16 28.72
N VAL A 392 7.97 -18.37 29.35
CA VAL A 392 8.64 -17.36 30.18
C VAL A 392 9.59 -16.59 29.25
N THR A 393 9.35 -15.27 29.12
CA THR A 393 9.95 -14.43 28.08
C THR A 393 10.48 -13.13 28.64
N ASP A 394 11.34 -13.22 29.66
CA ASP A 394 11.90 -12.06 30.34
C ASP A 394 12.68 -11.11 29.41
N HIS A 395 12.63 -9.82 29.68
CA HIS A 395 13.29 -8.79 28.89
C HIS A 395 14.82 -8.95 28.87
N ASN A 396 15.37 -9.34 27.74
CA ASN A 396 16.80 -9.50 27.46
C ASN A 396 17.51 -10.42 28.46
N ARG A 397 16.80 -11.43 28.97
CA ARG A 397 17.28 -12.42 29.93
C ARG A 397 16.61 -13.75 29.72
N LEU A 398 17.42 -14.81 29.63
CA LEU A 398 16.91 -16.19 29.55
C LEU A 398 16.88 -16.87 30.92
N GLY A 399 17.55 -16.32 31.94
CA GLY A 399 17.73 -16.97 33.25
C GLY A 399 16.43 -17.35 33.94
N GLY A 400 15.38 -16.49 33.89
CA GLY A 400 14.08 -16.79 34.46
C GLY A 400 13.39 -17.99 33.80
N ALA A 401 13.51 -18.09 32.49
CA ALA A 401 12.97 -19.21 31.73
C ALA A 401 13.73 -20.52 32.04
N GLN A 402 15.06 -20.46 32.19
CA GLN A 402 15.88 -21.60 32.58
C GLN A 402 15.53 -22.09 34.00
N GLU A 403 15.40 -21.16 34.96
CA GLU A 403 14.95 -21.47 36.33
C GLU A 403 13.56 -22.10 36.33
N ALA A 404 12.62 -21.57 35.52
CA ALA A 404 11.28 -22.11 35.40
C ALA A 404 11.26 -23.54 34.83
N VAL A 405 12.09 -23.84 33.83
CA VAL A 405 12.23 -25.20 33.28
C VAL A 405 12.72 -26.18 34.35
N GLU A 406 13.71 -25.78 35.14
CA GLU A 406 14.23 -26.64 36.22
C GLU A 406 13.18 -26.89 37.32
N LEU A 407 12.47 -25.84 37.78
CA LEU A 407 11.44 -25.94 38.80
C LEU A 407 10.16 -26.65 38.32
N ALA A 408 9.93 -26.70 37.00
CA ALA A 408 8.79 -27.40 36.42
C ALA A 408 9.01 -28.90 36.25
N ARG A 409 10.21 -29.43 36.53
CA ARG A 409 10.48 -30.86 36.41
C ARG A 409 9.56 -31.70 37.31
N GLY A 410 8.78 -32.58 36.67
CA GLY A 410 7.80 -33.42 37.37
C GLY A 410 6.44 -32.77 37.65
N ARG A 411 6.22 -31.56 37.18
CA ARG A 411 4.90 -30.92 37.16
C ARG A 411 4.15 -31.24 35.85
N ASP A 412 2.84 -31.09 35.85
CA ASP A 412 1.99 -31.25 34.66
C ASP A 412 1.96 -29.97 33.78
N LEU A 413 2.85 -29.04 34.06
CA LEU A 413 2.98 -27.76 33.36
C LEU A 413 4.21 -27.76 32.45
N VAL A 414 4.00 -27.53 31.15
CA VAL A 414 5.07 -27.38 30.18
C VAL A 414 5.60 -25.94 30.19
N VAL A 415 6.90 -25.77 30.41
CA VAL A 415 7.57 -24.47 30.31
C VAL A 415 8.32 -24.38 28.99
N ILE A 416 8.00 -23.35 28.19
CA ILE A 416 8.71 -23.00 26.96
C ILE A 416 9.74 -21.94 27.33
N PRO A 417 11.06 -22.25 27.25
CA PRO A 417 12.09 -21.25 27.53
C PRO A 417 12.13 -20.22 26.40
N GLY A 418 12.02 -18.95 26.76
CA GLY A 418 12.04 -17.87 25.80
C GLY A 418 12.66 -16.59 26.38
N GLU A 419 12.87 -15.63 25.53
CA GLU A 419 13.42 -14.33 25.84
C GLU A 419 12.81 -13.26 24.95
N GLU A 420 12.34 -12.15 25.52
CA GLU A 420 11.93 -10.96 24.77
C GLU A 420 13.12 -10.04 24.56
N VAL A 421 13.72 -10.15 23.38
CA VAL A 421 14.95 -9.44 23.00
C VAL A 421 14.62 -8.08 22.42
N LYS A 422 15.14 -7.02 23.01
CA LYS A 422 15.05 -5.67 22.46
C LYS A 422 16.07 -5.47 21.35
N THR A 423 15.58 -5.22 20.13
CA THR A 423 16.42 -4.88 18.98
C THR A 423 16.97 -3.44 19.07
N ASP A 424 17.79 -3.05 18.12
CA ASP A 424 18.36 -1.69 18.03
C ASP A 424 17.29 -0.59 17.89
N THR A 425 16.41 -0.70 16.89
CA THR A 425 15.42 0.33 16.54
C THR A 425 14.04 -0.22 16.16
N GLN A 426 13.92 -1.55 15.92
CA GLN A 426 12.74 -2.19 15.33
C GLN A 426 11.85 -2.91 16.35
N GLY A 427 11.92 -2.49 17.62
CA GLY A 427 11.10 -3.06 18.67
C GLY A 427 11.68 -4.31 19.31
N GLU A 428 10.82 -5.24 19.66
CA GLU A 428 11.16 -6.46 20.39
C GLU A 428 10.83 -7.69 19.54
N VAL A 429 11.62 -8.75 19.74
CA VAL A 429 11.41 -10.07 19.13
C VAL A 429 11.56 -11.12 20.23
N ILE A 430 10.59 -12.01 20.36
CA ILE A 430 10.68 -13.12 21.27
C ILE A 430 11.29 -14.34 20.54
N GLY A 431 12.34 -14.91 21.13
CA GLY A 431 12.79 -16.24 20.81
C GLY A 431 12.11 -17.25 21.73
N LEU A 432 11.52 -18.30 21.18
CA LEU A 432 10.97 -19.43 21.95
C LEU A 432 11.83 -20.68 21.76
N PHE A 433 11.85 -21.58 22.74
CA PHE A 433 12.67 -22.79 22.77
C PHE A 433 14.17 -22.50 22.72
N LEU A 434 14.59 -21.40 23.37
CA LEU A 434 15.99 -21.00 23.44
C LEU A 434 16.80 -21.85 24.44
N ARG A 435 18.10 -21.97 24.16
CA ARG A 435 19.10 -22.63 25.01
C ARG A 435 20.08 -21.63 25.63
N GLU A 436 20.37 -20.56 24.91
CA GLU A 436 21.32 -19.52 25.29
C GLU A 436 20.70 -18.12 25.14
N GLU A 437 21.12 -17.22 26.03
CA GLU A 437 20.67 -15.82 26.03
C GLU A 437 21.10 -15.08 24.77
N ILE A 438 20.26 -14.26 24.20
CA ILE A 438 20.52 -13.47 23.01
C ILE A 438 20.89 -12.03 23.40
N PRO A 439 22.02 -11.49 22.92
CA PRO A 439 22.39 -10.12 23.25
C PRO A 439 21.36 -9.09 22.76
N ARG A 440 20.97 -8.17 23.65
CA ARG A 440 20.11 -7.04 23.29
C ARG A 440 20.81 -6.07 22.32
N GLY A 441 20.04 -5.32 21.53
CA GLY A 441 20.54 -4.24 20.67
C GLY A 441 21.09 -4.71 19.34
N LEU A 442 20.92 -5.98 19.00
CA LEU A 442 21.15 -6.49 17.66
C LEU A 442 20.15 -5.89 16.67
N SER A 443 20.47 -5.88 15.37
CA SER A 443 19.48 -5.57 14.35
C SER A 443 18.34 -6.59 14.37
N PHE A 444 17.18 -6.24 13.81
CA PHE A 444 16.05 -7.15 13.71
C PHE A 444 16.43 -8.47 12.99
N ALA A 445 17.21 -8.37 11.92
CA ALA A 445 17.69 -9.52 11.16
C ALA A 445 18.67 -10.39 11.96
N ASP A 446 19.64 -9.76 12.67
CA ASP A 446 20.63 -10.49 13.47
C ASP A 446 19.97 -11.16 14.69
N THR A 447 18.94 -10.53 15.28
CA THR A 447 18.16 -11.14 16.35
C THR A 447 17.45 -12.41 15.86
N ILE A 448 16.80 -12.36 14.69
CA ILE A 448 16.20 -13.55 14.05
C ILE A 448 17.25 -14.62 13.79
N ALA A 449 18.42 -14.24 13.26
CA ALA A 449 19.50 -15.16 12.97
C ALA A 449 20.02 -15.86 14.24
N ALA A 450 20.15 -15.10 15.36
CA ALA A 450 20.57 -15.64 16.65
C ALA A 450 19.55 -16.64 17.24
N ILE A 451 18.23 -16.37 17.08
CA ILE A 451 17.17 -17.29 17.47
C ILE A 451 17.27 -18.59 16.64
N ARG A 452 17.43 -18.46 15.32
CA ARG A 452 17.53 -19.60 14.39
C ARG A 452 18.78 -20.46 14.62
N ALA A 453 19.90 -19.85 15.00
CA ALA A 453 21.14 -20.55 15.29
C ALA A 453 21.01 -21.58 16.42
N GLN A 454 19.97 -21.47 17.26
CA GLN A 454 19.66 -22.38 18.36
C GLN A 454 18.46 -23.30 18.07
N ASP A 455 17.97 -23.36 16.86
CA ASP A 455 16.72 -24.02 16.46
C ASP A 455 15.47 -23.41 17.14
N GLY A 456 15.57 -22.15 17.60
CA GLY A 456 14.50 -21.42 18.24
C GLY A 456 13.43 -20.94 17.25
N LEU A 457 12.25 -20.64 17.78
CA LEU A 457 11.12 -20.09 17.01
C LEU A 457 11.05 -18.58 17.20
N VAL A 458 10.83 -17.87 16.09
CA VAL A 458 10.66 -16.41 16.05
C VAL A 458 9.22 -16.06 16.31
N TYR A 459 8.94 -15.43 17.46
CA TYR A 459 7.64 -14.91 17.84
C TYR A 459 7.68 -13.39 17.86
N LEU A 460 6.80 -12.73 17.12
CA LEU A 460 6.74 -11.27 17.07
C LEU A 460 5.68 -10.75 18.05
N PRO A 461 6.10 -10.13 19.18
CA PRO A 461 5.18 -9.64 20.21
C PRO A 461 4.54 -8.32 19.80
N HIS A 462 3.32 -8.05 20.24
CA HIS A 462 2.57 -6.77 20.13
C HIS A 462 2.95 -5.87 18.93
N PRO A 463 2.95 -6.38 17.68
CA PRO A 463 3.63 -5.80 16.52
C PRO A 463 3.09 -4.43 16.08
N PHE A 464 1.96 -3.99 16.61
CA PHE A 464 1.35 -2.70 16.28
C PHE A 464 1.15 -1.77 17.49
N ASP A 465 1.76 -2.06 18.67
CA ASP A 465 1.73 -1.13 19.81
C ASP A 465 2.66 0.08 19.58
N ARG A 466 2.13 1.09 18.92
CA ARG A 466 2.86 2.34 18.60
C ARG A 466 3.22 3.21 19.80
N ARG A 467 3.01 2.72 21.00
CA ARG A 467 3.49 3.38 22.23
C ARG A 467 4.92 2.98 22.55
N HIS A 468 5.37 1.87 21.99
CA HIS A 468 6.74 1.38 22.03
C HIS A 468 7.36 1.43 20.62
N ALA A 469 8.65 1.10 20.52
CA ALA A 469 9.24 0.80 19.23
C ALA A 469 8.59 -0.45 18.67
N ILE A 470 8.31 -0.46 17.38
CA ILE A 470 7.76 -1.60 16.63
C ILE A 470 8.48 -1.70 15.30
N PRO A 471 8.47 -2.86 14.65
CA PRO A 471 8.99 -2.97 13.29
C PRO A 471 8.25 -2.02 12.36
N ASP A 472 9.01 -1.31 11.52
CA ASP A 472 8.38 -0.53 10.45
C ASP A 472 7.83 -1.46 9.36
N ALA A 473 6.99 -0.91 8.47
CA ALA A 473 6.32 -1.71 7.45
C ALA A 473 7.32 -2.41 6.50
N ARG A 474 8.47 -1.77 6.19
CA ARG A 474 9.52 -2.34 5.33
C ARG A 474 10.16 -3.56 5.99
N THR A 475 10.57 -3.43 7.26
CA THR A 475 11.16 -4.50 8.05
C THR A 475 10.20 -5.66 8.21
N LEU A 476 8.94 -5.36 8.57
CA LEU A 476 7.90 -6.38 8.75
C LEU A 476 7.64 -7.18 7.46
N HIS A 477 7.52 -6.52 6.31
CA HIS A 477 7.31 -7.22 5.03
C HIS A 477 8.54 -7.99 4.55
N ARG A 478 9.75 -7.48 4.81
CA ARG A 478 11.00 -8.15 4.43
C ARG A 478 11.17 -9.46 5.18
N HIS A 479 10.87 -9.47 6.48
CA HIS A 479 11.06 -10.61 7.36
C HIS A 479 9.80 -11.44 7.62
N LEU A 480 8.75 -11.25 6.81
CA LEU A 480 7.48 -11.94 7.00
C LEU A 480 7.59 -13.46 6.95
N ALA A 481 8.50 -13.98 6.12
CA ALA A 481 8.77 -15.42 6.00
C ALA A 481 9.55 -15.98 7.20
N ASP A 482 10.31 -15.14 7.88
CA ASP A 482 11.19 -15.51 8.98
C ASP A 482 10.45 -15.57 10.33
N ILE A 483 9.26 -14.97 10.42
CA ILE A 483 8.44 -14.95 11.64
C ILE A 483 7.60 -16.22 11.70
N ASP A 484 7.78 -17.06 12.72
CA ASP A 484 7.00 -18.29 12.90
C ASP A 484 5.64 -18.02 13.51
N VAL A 485 5.59 -17.15 14.53
CA VAL A 485 4.38 -16.83 15.30
C VAL A 485 4.20 -15.32 15.36
N PHE A 486 2.98 -14.88 15.15
CA PHE A 486 2.60 -13.47 15.16
C PHE A 486 1.59 -13.22 16.29
N GLU A 487 1.92 -12.38 17.26
CA GLU A 487 1.03 -12.09 18.38
C GLU A 487 -0.17 -11.26 17.91
N VAL A 488 -1.34 -11.88 17.91
CA VAL A 488 -2.60 -11.24 17.50
C VAL A 488 -3.44 -10.74 18.66
N TYR A 489 -3.11 -11.17 19.87
CA TYR A 489 -3.73 -10.70 21.09
C TYR A 489 -2.71 -10.65 22.23
N ASN A 490 -2.50 -9.45 22.75
CA ASN A 490 -1.72 -9.18 23.95
C ASN A 490 -2.65 -8.49 24.95
N ALA A 491 -2.83 -9.11 26.11
CA ALA A 491 -3.81 -8.65 27.10
C ALA A 491 -3.39 -7.38 27.85
N ARG A 492 -2.10 -7.00 27.80
CA ARG A 492 -1.58 -5.78 28.42
C ARG A 492 -1.85 -4.52 27.61
N LEU A 493 -2.17 -4.64 26.31
CA LEU A 493 -2.39 -3.50 25.46
C LEU A 493 -3.58 -2.65 25.91
N ILE A 494 -3.35 -1.33 26.05
CA ILE A 494 -4.40 -0.37 26.45
C ILE A 494 -5.40 -0.15 25.32
N ARG A 495 -4.95 -0.25 24.05
CA ARG A 495 -5.80 -0.01 22.88
C ARG A 495 -6.06 -1.31 22.14
N GLU A 496 -7.28 -1.84 22.29
CA GLU A 496 -7.70 -3.05 21.57
C GLU A 496 -7.52 -2.95 20.04
N SER A 497 -7.57 -1.73 19.51
CA SER A 497 -7.33 -1.52 18.07
C SER A 497 -5.96 -1.98 17.57
N PHE A 498 -4.97 -2.16 18.45
CA PHE A 498 -3.66 -2.71 18.07
C PHE A 498 -3.73 -4.23 17.89
N ASN A 499 -4.45 -4.92 18.79
CA ASN A 499 -4.78 -6.35 18.65
C ASN A 499 -5.60 -6.61 17.36
N ASP A 500 -6.62 -5.78 17.09
CA ASP A 500 -7.41 -5.89 15.86
C ASP A 500 -6.57 -5.70 14.59
N GLU A 501 -5.55 -4.84 14.65
CA GLU A 501 -4.65 -4.61 13.53
C GLU A 501 -3.73 -5.81 13.32
N ALA A 502 -3.21 -6.39 14.41
CA ALA A 502 -2.38 -7.60 14.39
C ALA A 502 -3.16 -8.81 13.85
N LEU A 503 -4.38 -9.04 14.34
CA LEU A 503 -5.25 -10.12 13.87
C LEU A 503 -5.56 -9.99 12.37
N ARG A 504 -5.85 -8.78 11.89
CA ARG A 504 -6.11 -8.51 10.48
C ARG A 504 -4.89 -8.80 9.62
N PHE A 505 -3.71 -8.37 10.06
CA PHE A 505 -2.45 -8.61 9.36
C PHE A 505 -2.14 -10.11 9.30
N ALA A 506 -2.25 -10.83 10.41
CA ALA A 506 -2.01 -12.26 10.45
C ALA A 506 -2.95 -13.04 9.52
N ARG A 507 -4.25 -12.71 9.52
CA ARG A 507 -5.23 -13.32 8.61
C ARG A 507 -4.93 -13.04 7.15
N LYS A 508 -4.47 -11.83 6.85
CA LYS A 508 -4.12 -11.40 5.49
C LYS A 508 -3.02 -12.28 4.88
N TYR A 509 -2.03 -12.63 5.67
CA TYR A 509 -0.87 -13.41 5.23
C TYR A 509 -0.93 -14.89 5.59
N GLY A 510 -1.97 -15.34 6.30
CA GLY A 510 -2.07 -16.71 6.79
C GLY A 510 -0.99 -17.07 7.80
N LEU A 511 -0.60 -16.09 8.66
CA LEU A 511 0.44 -16.32 9.68
C LEU A 511 -0.10 -17.18 10.82
N THR A 512 0.78 -17.95 11.46
CA THR A 512 0.46 -18.65 12.70
C THR A 512 0.23 -17.63 13.80
N MET A 513 -0.94 -17.69 14.43
CA MET A 513 -1.38 -16.68 15.40
C MET A 513 -1.06 -17.12 16.82
N GLY A 514 -0.38 -16.25 17.58
CA GLY A 514 -0.12 -16.41 19.00
C GLY A 514 -0.90 -15.42 19.85
N ALA A 515 -0.95 -15.66 21.15
CA ALA A 515 -1.48 -14.74 22.14
C ALA A 515 -0.73 -14.88 23.46
N GLY A 516 -0.58 -13.77 24.17
CA GLY A 516 0.06 -13.73 25.46
C GLY A 516 -0.58 -12.72 26.41
N SER A 517 -0.38 -12.93 27.70
CA SER A 517 -0.83 -11.99 28.72
C SER A 517 0.07 -10.77 28.85
N ASP A 518 1.35 -10.93 28.55
CA ASP A 518 2.42 -9.96 28.85
C ASP A 518 2.36 -9.55 30.34
N ALA A 519 2.16 -10.58 31.18
CA ALA A 519 1.88 -10.38 32.60
C ALA A 519 3.12 -9.99 33.37
N HIS A 520 3.03 -8.89 34.14
CA HIS A 520 4.02 -8.42 35.09
C HIS A 520 3.49 -8.48 36.54
N VAL A 521 2.32 -9.06 36.71
CA VAL A 521 1.67 -9.34 38.00
C VAL A 521 0.88 -10.64 37.87
N LEU A 522 0.86 -11.48 38.90
CA LEU A 522 0.19 -12.80 38.89
C LEU A 522 -1.24 -12.76 38.37
N LEU A 523 -2.00 -11.74 38.76
CA LEU A 523 -3.39 -11.57 38.31
C LEU A 523 -3.51 -11.34 36.77
N GLY A 524 -2.44 -11.01 36.10
CA GLY A 524 -2.35 -10.84 34.65
C GLY A 524 -2.23 -12.16 33.90
N VAL A 525 -1.59 -13.14 34.50
CA VAL A 525 -1.29 -14.44 33.89
C VAL A 525 -2.56 -15.11 33.36
N GLY A 526 -2.51 -15.65 32.13
CA GLY A 526 -3.63 -16.30 31.46
C GLY A 526 -4.72 -15.34 30.94
N ALA A 527 -4.54 -14.00 31.03
CA ALA A 527 -5.49 -13.03 30.48
C ALA A 527 -5.48 -13.01 28.94
N GLY A 528 -4.32 -13.33 28.31
CA GLY A 528 -4.16 -13.64 26.91
C GLY A 528 -3.58 -15.04 26.77
N ALA A 529 -4.24 -15.92 26.04
CA ALA A 529 -3.80 -17.30 25.91
C ALA A 529 -4.27 -17.91 24.58
N VAL A 530 -3.76 -19.07 24.26
CA VAL A 530 -4.22 -19.90 23.17
C VAL A 530 -4.70 -21.26 23.69
N LYS A 531 -5.78 -21.78 23.11
CA LYS A 531 -6.21 -23.16 23.34
C LYS A 531 -5.74 -24.00 22.15
N MET A 532 -4.88 -24.96 22.42
CA MET A 532 -4.21 -25.75 21.39
C MET A 532 -4.03 -27.20 21.85
N ARG A 533 -3.63 -28.10 20.95
CA ARG A 533 -3.28 -29.48 21.31
C ARG A 533 -1.98 -29.52 22.10
N ALA A 534 -1.86 -30.44 23.04
CA ALA A 534 -0.57 -30.72 23.69
C ALA A 534 0.47 -31.11 22.64
N PHE A 535 1.71 -30.76 22.89
CA PHE A 535 2.82 -30.88 21.93
C PHE A 535 4.13 -31.29 22.62
N ASP A 536 5.03 -31.88 21.84
CA ASP A 536 6.39 -32.17 22.24
C ASP A 536 7.35 -31.40 21.32
N GLY A 537 8.05 -30.40 21.89
CA GLY A 537 9.03 -29.60 21.18
C GLY A 537 8.49 -28.59 20.18
N PRO A 538 9.40 -27.85 19.50
CA PRO A 538 9.05 -26.68 18.69
C PRO A 538 8.27 -27.02 17.42
N GLU A 539 8.52 -28.17 16.79
CA GLU A 539 7.84 -28.55 15.55
C GLU A 539 6.34 -28.84 15.79
N GLU A 540 6.04 -29.69 16.78
CA GLU A 540 4.64 -30.00 17.14
C GLU A 540 3.92 -28.77 17.73
N PHE A 541 4.65 -27.91 18.46
CA PHE A 541 4.12 -26.64 18.92
C PHE A 541 3.59 -25.80 17.77
N LEU A 542 4.37 -25.59 16.69
CA LEU A 542 3.93 -24.85 15.51
C LEU A 542 2.75 -25.51 14.80
N VAL A 543 2.75 -26.83 14.71
CA VAL A 543 1.65 -27.60 14.12
C VAL A 543 0.36 -27.38 14.93
N SER A 544 0.43 -27.51 16.25
CA SER A 544 -0.67 -27.32 17.17
C SER A 544 -1.18 -25.88 17.14
N LEU A 545 -0.28 -24.92 17.17
CA LEU A 545 -0.62 -23.48 17.20
C LEU A 545 -1.36 -23.00 15.93
N ARG A 546 -1.15 -23.64 14.78
CA ARG A 546 -1.88 -23.33 13.54
C ARG A 546 -3.38 -23.56 13.64
N GLY A 547 -3.80 -24.54 14.46
CA GLY A 547 -5.21 -24.85 14.75
C GLY A 547 -5.75 -24.24 16.04
N ALA A 548 -4.97 -23.42 16.74
CA ALA A 548 -5.31 -22.90 18.04
C ALA A 548 -6.44 -21.87 18.02
N GLU A 549 -7.21 -21.86 19.10
CA GLU A 549 -8.20 -20.83 19.41
C GLU A 549 -7.57 -19.74 20.28
N ILE A 550 -7.73 -18.48 19.89
CA ILE A 550 -7.26 -17.32 20.68
C ILE A 550 -8.24 -17.05 21.82
N LEU A 551 -7.80 -17.20 23.05
CA LEU A 551 -8.56 -16.92 24.24
C LEU A 551 -8.30 -15.49 24.72
N ARG A 552 -9.35 -14.70 24.81
CA ARG A 552 -9.32 -13.31 25.26
C ARG A 552 -10.08 -13.18 26.57
N ARG A 553 -9.38 -12.86 27.63
CA ARG A 553 -9.99 -12.56 28.93
C ARG A 553 -9.68 -11.11 29.29
N PRO A 554 -10.42 -10.13 28.78
CA PRO A 554 -10.15 -8.73 29.05
C PRO A 554 -10.31 -8.45 30.56
N LYS A 555 -9.23 -8.00 31.21
CA LYS A 555 -9.27 -7.49 32.57
C LYS A 555 -9.44 -5.98 32.55
N SER A 556 -10.11 -5.43 33.58
CA SER A 556 -10.26 -3.99 33.74
C SER A 556 -8.87 -3.31 33.70
N LEU A 557 -8.65 -2.43 32.73
CA LEU A 557 -7.39 -1.67 32.56
C LEU A 557 -7.03 -0.86 33.82
N ILE A 558 -8.04 -0.43 34.59
CA ILE A 558 -7.86 0.29 35.85
C ILE A 558 -7.18 -0.62 36.88
N VAL A 559 -7.61 -1.88 36.98
CA VAL A 559 -7.01 -2.85 37.90
C VAL A 559 -5.56 -3.15 37.54
N GLN A 560 -5.25 -3.35 36.28
CA GLN A 560 -3.87 -3.57 35.81
C GLN A 560 -2.95 -2.34 36.09
N GLN A 561 -3.47 -1.13 35.86
CA GLN A 561 -2.69 0.08 36.11
C GLN A 561 -2.46 0.34 37.59
N VAL A 562 -3.47 0.10 38.43
CA VAL A 562 -3.35 0.23 39.90
C VAL A 562 -2.36 -0.79 40.46
N GLN A 563 -2.36 -2.01 39.95
CA GLN A 563 -1.42 -3.07 40.35
C GLN A 563 0.01 -2.76 39.93
N LYS A 564 0.21 -2.23 38.70
CA LYS A 564 1.52 -1.76 38.25
C LYS A 564 2.07 -0.63 39.14
N TRP A 565 1.23 0.33 39.52
CA TRP A 565 1.65 1.39 40.45
C TRP A 565 1.96 0.86 41.85
N ALA A 566 1.18 -0.11 42.34
CA ALA A 566 1.44 -0.74 43.64
C ALA A 566 2.77 -1.54 43.63
N ALA A 567 3.08 -2.26 42.56
CA ALA A 567 4.36 -2.95 42.38
C ALA A 567 5.54 -1.98 42.35
N GLN A 568 5.46 -0.92 41.52
CA GLN A 568 6.49 0.13 41.41
C GLN A 568 6.67 0.92 42.72
N ALA A 569 5.61 1.12 43.51
CA ALA A 569 5.71 1.76 44.82
C ALA A 569 6.44 0.87 45.84
N LYS A 570 6.25 -0.46 45.79
CA LYS A 570 7.00 -1.41 46.62
C LYS A 570 8.49 -1.45 46.30
N GLU A 571 8.87 -1.33 45.03
CA GLU A 571 10.27 -1.25 44.60
C GLU A 571 10.99 0.02 45.06
N ARG A 572 10.27 1.17 45.13
CA ARG A 572 10.83 2.43 45.63
C ARG A 572 11.01 2.48 47.14
N VAL A 573 10.45 1.54 47.86
CA VAL A 573 10.51 1.45 49.33
C VAL A 573 11.50 0.36 49.80
N ARG A 574 12.01 -0.47 48.91
CA ARG A 574 13.16 -1.36 49.09
C ARG A 574 14.43 -0.73 48.51
#